data_0b9ec179900e0fb886124a801b075889
#
_entry.id   0b9ec179900e0fb886124a801b075889
#
_cell.length_a   1.000
_cell.length_b   1.000
_cell.length_c   1.000
_cell.angle_alpha   90.00
_cell.angle_beta   90.00
_cell.angle_gamma   90.00
#
_symmetry.space_group_name_H-M   'P 1'
#
loop_
_entity.id
_entity.type
_entity.pdbx_description
1 polymer ?
#
loop_
_entity_poly.entity_id
_entity_poly.type
_entity_poly.pdbx_seq_one_letter_code
_entity_poly.pdbx_strand_id
1 'polypeptide(L)'
;MSKPLFVDTGYIIALINENDHYHPQALALSEKYDGHRLVTTDAVLLEVGNALSRLARKQASLIIHHFQTADEVTLVPLNPTLFNTAMHWYDKHQDKTWGLVDCVSFVVMTEMQLSRVLAFDRHFVQAGFQLAN
;
A
#
# COMPACT_ATOMS: atom_id res chain seq x y z
N MET A 1 0.17 -6.12 -21.89
CA MET A 1 0.37 -6.57 -20.49
C MET A 1 -0.24 -5.54 -19.54
N SER A 2 -0.93 -6.00 -18.54
CA SER A 2 -1.50 -5.11 -17.55
C SER A 2 -0.40 -4.51 -16.66
N LYS A 3 -0.62 -3.29 -16.18
CA LYS A 3 0.31 -2.66 -15.25
C LYS A 3 0.15 -3.28 -13.85
N PRO A 4 1.18 -3.25 -13.02
CA PRO A 4 1.07 -3.67 -11.63
C PRO A 4 0.03 -2.86 -10.87
N LEU A 5 -0.48 -3.45 -9.80
CA LEU A 5 -1.30 -2.74 -8.81
C LEU A 5 -0.41 -2.29 -7.66
N PHE A 6 -0.62 -1.06 -7.19
CA PHE A 6 0.00 -0.64 -5.94
C PHE A 6 -0.76 -1.26 -4.76
N VAL A 7 -0.06 -1.55 -3.68
CA VAL A 7 -0.66 -2.17 -2.48
C VAL A 7 -0.49 -1.23 -1.30
N ASP A 8 -1.60 -0.85 -0.69
CA ASP A 8 -1.64 0.04 0.47
C ASP A 8 -1.69 -0.73 1.79
N THR A 9 -1.31 -0.05 2.84
CA THR A 9 -1.30 -0.55 4.22
C THR A 9 -2.64 -1.14 4.64
N GLY A 10 -3.73 -0.38 4.41
CA GLY A 10 -5.07 -0.79 4.86
C GLY A 10 -5.54 -2.08 4.23
N TYR A 11 -5.18 -2.34 2.98
CA TYR A 11 -5.49 -3.61 2.32
C TYR A 11 -4.77 -4.78 3.00
N ILE A 12 -3.47 -4.62 3.28
CA ILE A 12 -2.67 -5.69 3.90
C ILE A 12 -3.20 -5.98 5.31
N ILE A 13 -3.48 -4.93 6.09
CA ILE A 13 -4.04 -5.09 7.43
C ILE A 13 -5.37 -5.84 7.38
N ALA A 14 -6.26 -5.45 6.47
CA ALA A 14 -7.56 -6.09 6.31
C ALA A 14 -7.43 -7.56 5.88
N LEU A 15 -6.42 -7.87 5.07
CA LEU A 15 -6.16 -9.25 4.63
C LEU A 15 -5.76 -10.15 5.80
N ILE A 16 -4.97 -9.62 6.74
CA ILE A 16 -4.43 -10.37 7.88
C ILE A 16 -5.39 -10.39 9.07
N ASN A 17 -6.04 -9.25 9.38
CA ASN A 17 -6.89 -9.11 10.55
C ASN A 17 -8.33 -9.48 10.19
N GLU A 18 -8.75 -10.68 10.60
CA GLU A 18 -10.10 -11.19 10.31
C GLU A 18 -11.19 -10.38 10.99
N ASN A 19 -10.88 -9.52 11.96
CA ASN A 19 -11.83 -8.61 12.59
C ASN A 19 -11.91 -7.25 11.91
N ASP A 20 -11.10 -7.01 10.88
CA ASP A 20 -11.14 -5.77 10.12
C ASP A 20 -12.45 -5.69 9.31
N HIS A 21 -13.03 -4.50 9.26
CA HIS A 21 -14.27 -4.25 8.53
C HIS A 21 -14.16 -4.68 7.05
N TYR A 22 -13.01 -4.51 6.45
CA TYR A 22 -12.78 -4.82 5.04
C TYR A 22 -12.19 -6.21 4.79
N HIS A 23 -12.12 -7.05 5.83
CA HIS A 23 -11.51 -8.38 5.68
C HIS A 23 -12.14 -9.21 4.55
N PRO A 24 -13.47 -9.33 4.44
CA PRO A 24 -14.08 -10.11 3.34
C PRO A 24 -13.72 -9.56 1.95
N GLN A 25 -13.71 -8.23 1.80
CA GLN A 25 -13.36 -7.59 0.52
C GLN A 25 -11.89 -7.82 0.19
N ALA A 26 -11.00 -7.75 1.19
CA ALA A 26 -9.57 -7.99 0.98
C ALA A 26 -9.31 -9.41 0.53
N LEU A 27 -9.99 -10.40 1.13
CA LEU A 27 -9.87 -11.80 0.69
C LEU A 27 -10.33 -11.99 -0.74
N ALA A 28 -11.47 -11.40 -1.11
CA ALA A 28 -12.00 -11.49 -2.47
C ALA A 28 -11.04 -10.86 -3.49
N LEU A 29 -10.45 -9.72 -3.14
CA LEU A 29 -9.48 -9.05 -4.01
C LEU A 29 -8.20 -9.87 -4.15
N SER A 30 -7.74 -10.51 -3.08
CA SER A 30 -6.53 -11.33 -3.14
C SER A 30 -6.72 -12.55 -4.04
N GLU A 31 -7.92 -13.13 -4.06
CA GLU A 31 -8.25 -14.22 -4.99
C GLU A 31 -8.32 -13.72 -6.43
N LYS A 32 -9.01 -12.59 -6.64
CA LYS A 32 -9.19 -12.02 -7.98
C LYS A 32 -7.85 -11.67 -8.64
N TYR A 33 -6.92 -11.15 -7.88
CA TYR A 33 -5.63 -10.67 -8.37
C TYR A 33 -4.48 -11.61 -8.03
N ASP A 34 -4.77 -12.87 -7.72
CA ASP A 34 -3.75 -13.87 -7.45
C ASP A 34 -2.75 -13.95 -8.61
N GLY A 35 -1.46 -13.90 -8.30
CA GLY A 35 -0.40 -13.92 -9.29
C GLY A 35 -0.19 -12.62 -10.07
N HIS A 36 -1.02 -11.59 -9.84
CA HIS A 36 -0.85 -10.30 -10.49
C HIS A 36 0.40 -9.58 -9.95
N ARG A 37 1.07 -8.82 -10.82
CA ARG A 37 2.23 -8.03 -10.38
C ARG A 37 1.80 -6.92 -9.46
N LEU A 38 2.56 -6.73 -8.38
CA LEU A 38 2.27 -5.77 -7.31
C LEU A 38 3.46 -4.87 -7.07
N VAL A 39 3.19 -3.65 -6.62
CA VAL A 39 4.20 -2.70 -6.16
C VAL A 39 3.82 -2.20 -4.79
N THR A 40 4.77 -2.14 -3.87
CA THR A 40 4.59 -1.46 -2.59
C THR A 40 5.90 -0.85 -2.14
N THR A 41 5.94 -0.27 -0.94
CA THR A 41 7.12 0.43 -0.43
C THR A 41 7.47 -0.07 0.97
N ASP A 42 8.73 0.18 1.38
CA ASP A 42 9.15 -0.05 2.76
C ASP A 42 8.28 0.70 3.77
N ALA A 43 7.82 1.91 3.41
CA ALA A 43 6.97 2.71 4.29
C ALA A 43 5.65 2.02 4.59
N VAL A 44 5.03 1.39 3.58
CA VAL A 44 3.81 0.59 3.75
C VAL A 44 4.09 -0.59 4.68
N LEU A 45 5.19 -1.30 4.47
CA LEU A 45 5.53 -2.46 5.30
C LEU A 45 5.80 -2.07 6.76
N LEU A 46 6.42 -0.90 6.99
CA LEU A 46 6.60 -0.38 8.34
C LEU A 46 5.26 -0.12 9.02
N GLU A 47 4.32 0.50 8.32
CA GLU A 47 2.98 0.73 8.87
C GLU A 47 2.26 -0.57 9.21
N VAL A 48 2.36 -1.57 8.34
CA VAL A 48 1.76 -2.89 8.59
C VAL A 48 2.35 -3.49 9.87
N GLY A 49 3.67 -3.48 10.00
CA GLY A 49 4.36 -4.02 11.17
C GLY A 49 3.96 -3.31 12.44
N ASN A 50 3.85 -1.97 12.40
CA ASN A 50 3.43 -1.18 13.55
C ASN A 50 1.98 -1.44 13.94
N ALA A 51 1.08 -1.46 12.96
CA ALA A 51 -0.35 -1.62 13.22
C ALA A 51 -0.69 -3.00 13.80
N LEU A 52 0.00 -4.05 13.37
CA LEU A 52 -0.27 -5.41 13.76
C LEU A 52 0.66 -5.95 14.86
N SER A 53 1.51 -5.10 15.42
CA SER A 53 2.55 -5.54 16.37
C SER A 53 1.99 -6.21 17.63
N ARG A 54 0.79 -5.85 18.05
CA ARG A 54 0.13 -6.42 19.23
C ARG A 54 -0.87 -7.51 18.90
N LEU A 55 -1.63 -7.33 17.81
CA LEU A 55 -2.74 -8.23 17.47
C LEU A 55 -2.28 -9.45 16.69
N ALA A 56 -1.32 -9.30 15.80
CA ALA A 56 -0.97 -10.35 14.83
C ALA A 56 0.49 -10.21 14.37
N ARG A 57 1.41 -10.06 15.32
CA ARG A 57 2.83 -9.83 15.01
C ARG A 57 3.43 -10.93 14.12
N LYS A 58 3.10 -12.19 14.41
CA LYS A 58 3.65 -13.33 13.65
C LYS A 58 3.14 -13.30 12.21
N GLN A 59 1.85 -13.08 12.02
CA GLN A 59 1.25 -13.00 10.69
C GLN A 59 1.78 -11.77 9.93
N ALA A 60 1.96 -10.64 10.62
CA ALA A 60 2.57 -9.45 10.02
C ALA A 60 3.98 -9.75 9.52
N SER A 61 4.79 -10.43 10.34
CA SER A 61 6.14 -10.82 9.94
C SER A 61 6.12 -11.70 8.68
N LEU A 62 5.23 -12.68 8.63
CA LEU A 62 5.12 -13.57 7.47
C LEU A 62 4.75 -12.81 6.20
N ILE A 63 3.75 -11.91 6.26
CA ILE A 63 3.33 -11.16 5.07
C ILE A 63 4.39 -10.15 4.63
N ILE A 64 5.09 -9.52 5.56
CA ILE A 64 6.18 -8.60 5.24
C ILE A 64 7.30 -9.35 4.50
N HIS A 65 7.73 -10.50 5.03
CA HIS A 65 8.73 -11.33 4.34
C HIS A 65 8.26 -11.78 2.96
N HIS A 66 6.97 -12.10 2.82
CA HIS A 66 6.42 -12.43 1.51
C HIS A 66 6.58 -11.28 0.52
N PHE A 67 6.23 -10.06 0.91
CA PHE A 67 6.39 -8.89 0.03
C PHE A 67 7.86 -8.59 -0.29
N GLN A 68 8.78 -8.96 0.59
CA GLN A 68 10.20 -8.77 0.34
C GLN A 68 10.80 -9.78 -0.64
N THR A 69 10.19 -10.95 -0.80
CA THR A 69 10.80 -12.06 -1.53
C THR A 69 10.00 -12.58 -2.73
N ALA A 70 8.71 -12.25 -2.83
CA ALA A 70 7.86 -12.76 -3.91
C ALA A 70 8.27 -12.17 -5.26
N ASP A 71 8.35 -13.02 -6.28
CA ASP A 71 8.78 -12.61 -7.62
C ASP A 71 7.86 -11.59 -8.26
N GLU A 72 6.54 -11.68 -8.00
CA GLU A 72 5.56 -10.76 -8.56
C GLU A 72 5.54 -9.39 -7.89
N VAL A 73 6.26 -9.20 -6.77
CA VAL A 73 6.27 -7.94 -6.01
C VAL A 73 7.51 -7.12 -6.34
N THR A 74 7.32 -5.87 -6.71
CA THR A 74 8.37 -4.86 -6.75
C THR A 74 8.29 -4.06 -5.45
N LEU A 75 9.30 -4.19 -4.61
CA LEU A 75 9.40 -3.44 -3.37
C LEU A 75 10.28 -2.22 -3.58
N VAL A 76 9.69 -1.02 -3.49
CA VAL A 76 10.38 0.24 -3.69
C VAL A 76 10.96 0.69 -2.35
N PRO A 77 12.28 0.82 -2.23
CA PRO A 77 12.89 1.26 -0.98
C PRO A 77 12.64 2.76 -0.75
N LEU A 78 12.35 3.09 0.49
CA LEU A 78 12.27 4.48 0.92
C LEU A 78 13.69 5.02 1.06
N ASN A 79 14.04 5.95 0.20
CA ASN A 79 15.34 6.61 0.23
C ASN A 79 15.15 8.13 0.45
N PRO A 80 16.23 8.89 0.69
CA PRO A 80 16.10 10.34 0.94
C PRO A 80 15.40 11.10 -0.18
N THR A 81 15.63 10.74 -1.43
CA THR A 81 15.00 11.42 -2.57
C THR A 81 13.49 11.20 -2.56
N LEU A 82 13.05 9.96 -2.39
CA LEU A 82 11.62 9.63 -2.31
C LEU A 82 10.97 10.30 -1.11
N PHE A 83 11.62 10.25 0.05
CA PHE A 83 11.13 10.90 1.26
C PHE A 83 10.93 12.40 1.03
N ASN A 84 11.92 13.09 0.46
CA ASN A 84 11.85 14.53 0.24
C ASN A 84 10.76 14.91 -0.77
N THR A 85 10.57 14.12 -1.82
CA THR A 85 9.49 14.34 -2.77
C THR A 85 8.12 14.16 -2.09
N ALA A 86 7.97 13.14 -1.25
CA ALA A 86 6.75 12.92 -0.48
C ALA A 86 6.48 14.06 0.50
N MET A 87 7.51 14.60 1.15
CA MET A 87 7.38 15.76 2.03
C MET A 87 6.88 16.99 1.27
N HIS A 88 7.35 17.17 0.03
CA HIS A 88 6.87 18.26 -0.81
C HIS A 88 5.36 18.13 -1.08
N TRP A 89 4.89 16.93 -1.40
CA TRP A 89 3.45 16.66 -1.55
C TRP A 89 2.69 16.93 -0.25
N TYR A 90 3.23 16.46 0.85
CA TYR A 90 2.63 16.63 2.18
C TYR A 90 2.44 18.11 2.52
N ASP A 91 3.48 18.92 2.30
CA ASP A 91 3.44 20.36 2.56
C ASP A 91 2.49 21.09 1.61
N LYS A 92 2.45 20.69 0.35
CA LYS A 92 1.64 21.35 -0.67
C LYS A 92 0.14 21.11 -0.49
N HIS A 93 -0.24 19.99 0.11
CA HIS A 93 -1.65 19.58 0.21
C HIS A 93 -2.16 19.65 1.66
N GLN A 94 -1.96 20.79 2.30
CA GLN A 94 -2.38 20.98 3.69
C GLN A 94 -3.90 21.00 3.88
N ASP A 95 -4.66 21.17 2.80
CA ASP A 95 -6.11 21.05 2.78
C ASP A 95 -6.60 19.59 2.87
N LYS A 96 -5.69 18.63 2.72
CA LYS A 96 -5.99 17.20 2.79
C LYS A 96 -5.59 16.63 4.14
N THR A 97 -6.16 15.48 4.48
CA THR A 97 -5.79 14.72 5.68
C THR A 97 -4.86 13.54 5.35
N TRP A 98 -4.17 13.60 4.22
CA TRP A 98 -3.25 12.56 3.78
C TRP A 98 -2.10 12.41 4.78
N GLY A 99 -1.82 11.16 5.17
CA GLY A 99 -0.63 10.87 5.94
C GLY A 99 0.63 10.90 5.06
N LEU A 100 1.79 10.94 5.70
CA LEU A 100 3.06 10.98 4.96
C LEU A 100 3.30 9.70 4.18
N VAL A 101 2.86 8.54 4.70
CA VAL A 101 2.96 7.27 3.97
C VAL A 101 2.07 7.30 2.72
N ASP A 102 0.88 7.90 2.80
CA ASP A 102 0.03 8.12 1.62
C ASP A 102 0.80 8.90 0.55
N CYS A 103 1.47 9.97 0.96
CA CYS A 103 2.24 10.81 0.01
C CYS A 103 3.38 10.02 -0.62
N VAL A 104 4.09 9.18 0.14
CA VAL A 104 5.11 8.28 -0.42
C VAL A 104 4.49 7.37 -1.49
N SER A 105 3.34 6.79 -1.20
CA SER A 105 2.63 5.93 -2.14
C SER A 105 2.22 6.68 -3.40
N PHE A 106 1.68 7.90 -3.26
CA PHE A 106 1.25 8.72 -4.40
C PHE A 106 2.43 9.07 -5.32
N VAL A 107 3.58 9.40 -4.73
CA VAL A 107 4.81 9.70 -5.50
C VAL A 107 5.24 8.47 -6.30
N VAL A 108 5.30 7.31 -5.67
CA VAL A 108 5.70 6.05 -6.34
C VAL A 108 4.73 5.72 -7.46
N MET A 109 3.42 5.80 -7.21
CA MET A 109 2.42 5.52 -8.23
C MET A 109 2.55 6.47 -9.42
N THR A 110 2.77 7.75 -9.15
CA THR A 110 2.93 8.77 -10.20
C THR A 110 4.19 8.49 -11.03
N GLU A 111 5.32 8.25 -10.37
CA GLU A 111 6.59 8.00 -11.06
C GLU A 111 6.57 6.72 -11.88
N MET A 112 5.89 5.68 -11.40
CA MET A 112 5.75 4.42 -12.11
C MET A 112 4.55 4.38 -13.06
N GLN A 113 3.79 5.47 -13.14
CA GLN A 113 2.60 5.58 -14.00
C GLN A 113 1.56 4.51 -13.67
N LEU A 114 1.35 4.25 -12.39
CA LEU A 114 0.32 3.34 -11.90
C LEU A 114 -0.95 4.14 -11.59
N SER A 115 -2.10 3.60 -11.99
CA SER A 115 -3.40 4.26 -11.77
C SER A 115 -4.29 3.53 -10.78
N ARG A 116 -4.01 2.27 -10.47
CA ARG A 116 -4.89 1.43 -9.66
C ARG A 116 -4.16 0.91 -8.42
N VAL A 117 -4.90 0.83 -7.32
CA VAL A 117 -4.35 0.46 -6.02
C VAL A 117 -5.30 -0.48 -5.27
N LEU A 118 -4.72 -1.48 -4.60
CA LEU A 118 -5.41 -2.31 -3.62
C LEU A 118 -5.44 -1.54 -2.30
N ALA A 119 -6.54 -0.84 -2.07
CA ALA A 119 -6.74 0.04 -0.93
C ALA A 119 -8.23 0.20 -0.66
N PHE A 120 -8.57 0.65 0.54
CA PHE A 120 -9.93 1.01 0.92
C PHE A 120 -10.07 2.49 1.26
N ASP A 121 -8.94 3.17 1.41
CA ASP A 121 -8.89 4.57 1.81
C ASP A 121 -9.20 5.49 0.61
N ARG A 122 -10.14 6.41 0.82
CA ARG A 122 -10.52 7.39 -0.19
C ARG A 122 -9.44 8.41 -0.52
N HIS A 123 -8.38 8.48 0.27
CA HIS A 123 -7.23 9.37 0.01
C HIS A 123 -6.65 9.12 -1.39
N PHE A 124 -6.61 7.86 -1.83
CA PHE A 124 -6.13 7.52 -3.18
C PHE A 124 -7.03 8.10 -4.28
N VAL A 125 -8.35 8.05 -4.07
CA VAL A 125 -9.31 8.64 -5.01
C VAL A 125 -9.13 10.16 -5.08
N GLN A 126 -8.95 10.81 -3.92
CA GLN A 126 -8.70 12.25 -3.85
C GLN A 126 -7.43 12.65 -4.61
N ALA A 127 -6.43 11.79 -4.61
CA ALA A 127 -5.16 12.03 -5.31
C ALA A 127 -5.20 11.69 -6.80
N GLY A 128 -6.34 11.20 -7.31
CA GLY A 128 -6.55 10.92 -8.74
C GLY A 128 -6.35 9.47 -9.15
N PHE A 129 -6.22 8.54 -8.18
CA PHE A 129 -6.06 7.12 -8.46
C PHE A 129 -7.39 6.37 -8.34
N GLN A 130 -7.42 5.13 -8.83
CA GLN A 130 -8.59 4.28 -8.78
C GLN A 130 -8.37 3.12 -7.81
N LEU A 131 -9.36 2.88 -6.95
CA LEU A 131 -9.33 1.68 -6.11
C LEU A 131 -9.62 0.46 -6.98
N ALA A 132 -8.80 -0.58 -6.86
CA ALA A 132 -9.03 -1.85 -7.53
C ALA A 132 -10.28 -2.52 -6.95
N ASN A 133 -11.05 -3.16 -7.80
CA ASN A 133 -12.29 -3.84 -7.41
C ASN A 133 -12.49 -5.14 -8.18
#